data_61ecc43c72dec51f14b7d5eb99446fbf
#
_entry.id   61ecc43c72dec51f14b7d5eb99446fbf
#
_cell.length_a   1.000
_cell.length_b   1.000
_cell.length_c   1.000
_cell.angle_alpha   90.00
_cell.angle_beta   90.00
_cell.angle_gamma   90.00
#
_symmetry.space_group_name_H-M   'P 1'
#
loop_
_entity.id
_entity.type
_entity.pdbx_description
1 polymer ?
#
loop_
_entity_poly.entity_id
_entity_poly.type
_entity_poly.pdbx_seq_one_letter_code
_entity_poly.pdbx_strand_id
1 'polypeptide(L)'
;MVKFIQGNRGTSFRTRVKFIGFICVSLFFIFFFQIFNLSVLDNSVYETASERNRIITIPLFSTRGLIRDNEGDVIAENVVAQKLIIVPDKTKELNKTLNEIREVLNISEDQIFSFKTSLSKKSYKYEPITLIRELSLEQIAKYSLNKTRWPSVSIEVNLIREVLDGPLYSHVIGYLGKVNIKNIIRAKDYKYNLNALIGKAGIEKFYEQTLRGSVGYKRVEVDVHGAFVRELDTVQPVQAQDLTLAIDRRLQSLAHENMKGKTGAVIAMDPKTGLIKALVSLPDYDPEIFNRGRQDLLQQ
;
A
#
# COMPACT_ATOMS: atom_id res chain seq x y z
N MET A 1 -23.59 -85.85 -49.23
CA MET A 1 -22.94 -84.74 -49.93
C MET A 1 -23.20 -83.47 -49.05
N VAL A 2 -22.31 -83.15 -48.13
CA VAL A 2 -22.50 -82.00 -47.17
C VAL A 2 -21.58 -80.86 -47.65
N LYS A 3 -22.14 -79.76 -48.09
CA LYS A 3 -21.46 -78.55 -48.54
C LYS A 3 -21.11 -77.69 -47.31
N PHE A 4 -19.84 -77.64 -46.98
CA PHE A 4 -19.35 -76.67 -45.95
C PHE A 4 -19.44 -75.27 -46.53
N ILE A 5 -20.25 -74.42 -45.85
CA ILE A 5 -20.30 -73.00 -46.11
C ILE A 5 -19.12 -72.37 -45.36
N GLN A 6 -18.04 -72.08 -46.10
CA GLN A 6 -16.95 -71.23 -45.57
C GLN A 6 -17.41 -69.78 -45.54
N GLY A 7 -17.85 -69.35 -44.38
CA GLY A 7 -18.23 -67.99 -44.14
C GLY A 7 -17.01 -67.06 -44.13
N ASN A 8 -17.11 -66.00 -44.91
CA ASN A 8 -16.11 -64.93 -45.18
C ASN A 8 -15.90 -64.04 -43.93
N ARG A 9 -15.40 -64.63 -42.83
CA ARG A 9 -15.16 -63.89 -41.55
C ARG A 9 -13.84 -63.12 -41.51
N GLY A 10 -12.89 -63.40 -42.39
CA GLY A 10 -11.56 -62.79 -42.39
C GLY A 10 -11.49 -61.37 -42.94
N THR A 11 -12.35 -61.06 -43.92
CA THR A 11 -12.39 -59.73 -44.59
C THR A 11 -13.04 -58.69 -43.68
N SER A 12 -14.09 -59.04 -42.99
CA SER A 12 -14.78 -58.13 -42.03
C SER A 12 -13.90 -57.74 -40.83
N PHE A 13 -13.09 -58.67 -40.31
CA PHE A 13 -12.17 -58.38 -39.19
C PHE A 13 -11.05 -57.42 -39.61
N ARG A 14 -10.41 -57.68 -40.77
CA ARG A 14 -9.35 -56.81 -41.29
C ARG A 14 -9.85 -55.40 -41.61
N THR A 15 -11.07 -55.24 -42.06
CA THR A 15 -11.68 -53.94 -42.35
C THR A 15 -11.94 -53.15 -41.02
N ARG A 16 -12.43 -53.84 -39.97
CA ARG A 16 -12.64 -53.24 -38.66
C ARG A 16 -11.32 -52.80 -38.02
N VAL A 17 -10.26 -53.60 -38.11
CA VAL A 17 -8.94 -53.26 -37.57
C VAL A 17 -8.36 -52.04 -38.32
N LYS A 18 -8.51 -52.00 -39.67
CA LYS A 18 -8.08 -50.81 -40.44
C LYS A 18 -8.86 -49.56 -40.06
N PHE A 19 -10.17 -49.67 -39.80
CA PHE A 19 -11.00 -48.54 -39.38
C PHE A 19 -10.62 -48.03 -38.02
N ILE A 20 -10.38 -48.93 -37.01
CA ILE A 20 -9.90 -48.58 -35.69
C ILE A 20 -8.51 -47.92 -35.78
N GLY A 21 -7.61 -48.50 -36.60
CA GLY A 21 -6.28 -47.92 -36.83
C GLY A 21 -6.35 -46.51 -37.41
N PHE A 22 -7.27 -46.28 -38.36
CA PHE A 22 -7.49 -44.95 -38.91
C PHE A 22 -7.99 -43.94 -37.86
N ILE A 23 -8.92 -44.36 -37.00
CA ILE A 23 -9.40 -43.52 -35.92
C ILE A 23 -8.26 -43.14 -34.94
N CYS A 24 -7.43 -44.13 -34.54
CA CYS A 24 -6.30 -43.88 -33.68
C CYS A 24 -5.29 -42.92 -34.29
N VAL A 25 -4.98 -43.08 -35.59
CA VAL A 25 -4.08 -42.17 -36.28
C VAL A 25 -4.68 -40.77 -36.41
N SER A 26 -5.97 -40.65 -36.69
CA SER A 26 -6.66 -39.36 -36.76
C SER A 26 -6.66 -38.65 -35.39
N LEU A 27 -6.94 -39.38 -34.32
CA LEU A 27 -6.86 -38.82 -32.94
C LEU A 27 -5.43 -38.35 -32.64
N PHE A 28 -4.42 -39.15 -32.99
CA PHE A 28 -3.02 -38.77 -32.78
C PHE A 28 -2.68 -37.48 -33.55
N PHE A 29 -3.12 -37.30 -34.77
CA PHE A 29 -2.92 -36.05 -35.52
C PHE A 29 -3.66 -34.86 -34.90
N ILE A 30 -4.86 -35.06 -34.40
CA ILE A 30 -5.61 -34.00 -33.69
C ILE A 30 -4.84 -33.56 -32.45
N PHE A 31 -4.39 -34.49 -31.62
CA PHE A 31 -3.59 -34.18 -30.44
C PHE A 31 -2.25 -33.52 -30.80
N PHE A 32 -1.57 -34.02 -31.81
CA PHE A 32 -0.33 -33.43 -32.29
C PHE A 32 -0.51 -31.99 -32.76
N PHE A 33 -1.57 -31.74 -33.55
CA PHE A 33 -1.89 -30.40 -34.01
C PHE A 33 -2.26 -29.46 -32.86
N GLN A 34 -2.97 -29.96 -31.87
CA GLN A 34 -3.32 -29.18 -30.70
C GLN A 34 -2.09 -28.84 -29.83
N ILE A 35 -1.18 -29.80 -29.63
CA ILE A 35 0.10 -29.57 -28.97
C ILE A 35 0.97 -28.59 -29.79
N PHE A 36 0.99 -28.73 -31.10
CA PHE A 36 1.74 -27.81 -31.94
C PHE A 36 1.20 -26.38 -31.88
N ASN A 37 -0.12 -26.20 -31.95
CA ASN A 37 -0.73 -24.88 -31.73
C ASN A 37 -0.38 -24.28 -30.40
N LEU A 38 -0.49 -25.05 -29.30
CA LEU A 38 -0.23 -24.60 -27.97
C LEU A 38 1.25 -24.25 -27.76
N SER A 39 2.17 -25.03 -28.35
CA SER A 39 3.62 -24.86 -28.18
C SER A 39 4.25 -23.81 -29.11
N VAL A 40 3.67 -23.57 -30.27
CA VAL A 40 4.29 -22.71 -31.30
C VAL A 40 3.51 -21.43 -31.54
N LEU A 41 2.18 -21.49 -31.62
CA LEU A 41 1.37 -20.32 -31.95
C LEU A 41 0.92 -19.53 -30.69
N ASP A 42 0.56 -20.23 -29.64
CA ASP A 42 0.08 -19.60 -28.40
C ASP A 42 1.17 -19.44 -27.33
N ASN A 43 2.42 -19.82 -27.63
CA ASN A 43 3.53 -19.78 -26.68
C ASN A 43 3.72 -18.38 -26.06
N SER A 44 3.60 -17.32 -26.86
CA SER A 44 3.76 -15.94 -26.41
C SER A 44 2.72 -15.51 -25.36
N VAL A 45 1.51 -16.07 -25.41
CA VAL A 45 0.44 -15.75 -24.45
C VAL A 45 0.69 -16.43 -23.11
N TYR A 46 1.15 -17.68 -23.15
CA TYR A 46 1.45 -18.44 -21.93
C TYR A 46 2.79 -18.03 -21.31
N GLU A 47 3.79 -17.68 -22.11
CA GLU A 47 5.06 -17.14 -21.66
C GLU A 47 4.86 -15.79 -20.95
N THR A 48 4.07 -14.87 -21.53
CA THR A 48 3.70 -13.59 -20.90
C THR A 48 2.90 -13.78 -19.63
N ALA A 49 2.02 -14.76 -19.53
CA ALA A 49 1.26 -15.05 -18.30
C ALA A 49 2.15 -15.67 -17.22
N SER A 50 3.05 -16.57 -17.59
CA SER A 50 4.04 -17.17 -16.67
C SER A 50 5.04 -16.13 -16.18
N GLU A 51 5.58 -15.28 -17.06
CA GLU A 51 6.49 -14.20 -16.67
C GLU A 51 5.82 -13.16 -15.76
N ARG A 52 4.55 -12.80 -16.02
CA ARG A 52 3.81 -11.88 -15.15
C ARG A 52 3.60 -12.43 -13.74
N ASN A 53 3.46 -13.74 -13.58
CA ASN A 53 3.32 -14.37 -12.26
C ASN A 53 4.64 -14.50 -11.51
N ARG A 54 5.78 -14.39 -12.20
CA ARG A 54 7.12 -14.51 -11.62
C ARG A 54 7.75 -13.16 -11.28
N ILE A 55 7.22 -12.06 -11.81
CA ILE A 55 7.77 -10.72 -11.61
C ILE A 55 6.90 -9.94 -10.64
N ILE A 56 7.48 -9.57 -9.50
CA ILE A 56 6.85 -8.68 -8.51
C ILE A 56 7.48 -7.31 -8.64
N THR A 57 6.63 -6.27 -8.71
CA THR A 57 7.06 -4.88 -8.68
C THR A 57 6.90 -4.33 -7.26
N ILE A 58 8.01 -4.04 -6.61
CA ILE A 58 8.08 -3.46 -5.28
C ILE A 58 8.24 -1.95 -5.43
N PRO A 59 7.28 -1.12 -4.97
CA PRO A 59 7.42 0.32 -5.04
C PRO A 59 8.51 0.80 -4.07
N LEU A 60 9.37 1.71 -4.55
CA LEU A 60 10.37 2.42 -3.76
C LEU A 60 9.86 3.84 -3.52
N PHE A 61 9.62 4.19 -2.27
CA PHE A 61 9.14 5.52 -1.91
C PHE A 61 10.32 6.43 -1.55
N SER A 62 10.24 7.70 -1.98
CA SER A 62 11.09 8.75 -1.43
C SER A 62 10.58 9.15 -0.05
N THR A 63 11.47 9.61 0.81
CA THR A 63 11.07 10.32 2.03
C THR A 63 10.44 11.65 1.64
N ARG A 64 9.34 12.03 2.30
CA ARG A 64 8.64 13.29 2.03
C ARG A 64 9.53 14.48 2.40
N GLY A 65 9.55 15.53 1.59
CA GLY A 65 10.35 16.73 1.81
C GLY A 65 10.01 17.42 3.14
N LEU A 66 11.00 18.06 3.74
CA LEU A 66 10.83 18.85 4.96
C LEU A 66 10.08 20.15 4.63
N ILE A 67 9.34 20.66 5.61
CA ILE A 67 8.76 22.01 5.54
C ILE A 67 9.44 22.84 6.64
N ARG A 68 9.98 23.99 6.23
CA ARG A 68 10.74 24.90 7.09
C ARG A 68 10.06 26.26 7.12
N ASP A 69 10.32 27.02 8.17
CA ASP A 69 9.93 28.43 8.25
C ASP A 69 10.93 29.35 7.50
N ASN A 70 10.78 30.67 7.67
CA ASN A 70 11.63 31.66 7.02
C ASN A 70 13.06 31.73 7.59
N GLU A 71 13.30 31.20 8.79
CA GLU A 71 14.61 31.11 9.45
C GLU A 71 15.31 29.76 9.15
N GLY A 72 14.60 28.82 8.53
CA GLY A 72 15.08 27.49 8.20
C GLY A 72 14.76 26.44 9.26
N ASP A 73 14.04 26.80 10.31
CA ASP A 73 13.60 25.87 11.33
C ASP A 73 12.55 24.89 10.77
N VAL A 74 12.65 23.63 11.19
CA VAL A 74 11.73 22.59 10.72
C VAL A 74 10.36 22.79 11.35
N ILE A 75 9.32 22.82 10.50
CA ILE A 75 7.91 22.80 10.89
C ILE A 75 7.33 21.41 10.73
N ALA A 76 7.68 20.70 9.65
CA ALA A 76 7.20 19.33 9.43
C ALA A 76 8.30 18.43 8.91
N GLU A 77 8.42 17.25 9.53
CA GLU A 77 9.44 16.25 9.22
C GLU A 77 8.88 14.83 9.18
N ASN A 78 9.75 13.87 8.89
CA ASN A 78 9.40 12.46 8.89
C ASN A 78 10.14 11.77 10.03
N VAL A 79 9.41 11.23 10.98
CA VAL A 79 9.96 10.48 12.11
C VAL A 79 9.83 8.98 11.89
N VAL A 80 10.83 8.25 12.38
CA VAL A 80 10.81 6.79 12.32
C VAL A 80 9.86 6.26 13.39
N ALA A 81 8.88 5.48 12.97
CA ALA A 81 7.95 4.80 13.85
C ALA A 81 7.93 3.30 13.57
N GLN A 82 7.43 2.52 14.49
CA GLN A 82 7.24 1.08 14.34
C GLN A 82 5.75 0.78 14.26
N LYS A 83 5.32 0.08 13.19
CA LYS A 83 3.95 -0.35 12.99
C LYS A 83 3.81 -1.85 13.26
N LEU A 84 2.66 -2.26 13.77
CA LEU A 84 2.31 -3.67 13.91
C LEU A 84 1.47 -4.10 12.70
N ILE A 85 1.94 -5.14 12.02
CA ILE A 85 1.25 -5.73 10.86
C ILE A 85 0.84 -7.17 11.15
N ILE A 86 -0.24 -7.60 10.53
CA ILE A 86 -0.74 -8.98 10.56
C ILE A 86 -0.91 -9.48 9.13
N VAL A 87 -0.46 -10.72 8.86
CA VAL A 87 -0.75 -11.43 7.62
C VAL A 87 -1.92 -12.38 7.89
N PRO A 88 -3.15 -12.05 7.43
CA PRO A 88 -4.36 -12.78 7.82
C PRO A 88 -4.34 -14.25 7.42
N ASP A 89 -3.82 -14.56 6.23
CA ASP A 89 -3.78 -15.93 5.69
C ASP A 89 -2.85 -16.86 6.49
N LYS A 90 -1.83 -16.30 7.13
CA LYS A 90 -0.91 -17.04 8.02
C LYS A 90 -1.45 -17.20 9.43
N THR A 91 -2.64 -16.66 9.72
CA THR A 91 -3.25 -16.66 11.07
C THR A 91 -4.37 -17.69 11.12
N LYS A 92 -4.15 -18.83 11.82
CA LYS A 92 -5.14 -19.91 11.90
C LYS A 92 -6.46 -19.47 12.53
N GLU A 93 -6.41 -18.69 13.62
CA GLU A 93 -7.57 -18.20 14.37
C GLU A 93 -7.49 -16.69 14.54
N LEU A 94 -7.78 -15.93 13.47
CA LEU A 94 -7.58 -14.48 13.43
C LEU A 94 -8.29 -13.75 14.58
N ASN A 95 -9.56 -14.08 14.86
CA ASN A 95 -10.30 -13.39 15.91
C ASN A 95 -9.72 -13.64 17.31
N LYS A 96 -9.24 -14.84 17.58
CA LYS A 96 -8.58 -15.19 18.84
C LYS A 96 -7.27 -14.43 18.97
N THR A 97 -6.43 -14.44 17.93
CA THR A 97 -5.18 -13.69 17.88
C THR A 97 -5.40 -12.20 18.09
N LEU A 98 -6.42 -11.60 17.45
CA LEU A 98 -6.77 -10.19 17.64
C LEU A 98 -7.19 -9.88 19.08
N ASN A 99 -7.96 -10.75 19.72
CA ASN A 99 -8.35 -10.55 21.12
C ASN A 99 -7.15 -10.65 22.07
N GLU A 100 -6.28 -11.65 21.88
CA GLU A 100 -5.05 -11.77 22.67
C GLU A 100 -4.14 -10.55 22.53
N ILE A 101 -3.93 -10.07 21.29
CA ILE A 101 -3.11 -8.89 21.01
C ILE A 101 -3.76 -7.66 21.64
N ARG A 102 -5.10 -7.54 21.57
CA ARG A 102 -5.82 -6.42 22.18
C ARG A 102 -5.57 -6.35 23.69
N GLU A 103 -5.68 -7.46 24.38
CA GLU A 103 -5.47 -7.53 25.83
C GLU A 103 -4.02 -7.24 26.21
N VAL A 104 -3.05 -7.85 25.52
CA VAL A 104 -1.62 -7.71 25.85
C VAL A 104 -1.09 -6.31 25.52
N LEU A 105 -1.47 -5.74 24.39
CA LEU A 105 -0.96 -4.45 23.89
C LEU A 105 -1.89 -3.28 24.21
N ASN A 106 -3.01 -3.49 24.93
CA ASN A 106 -4.01 -2.48 25.25
C ASN A 106 -4.50 -1.71 24.01
N ILE A 107 -4.94 -2.47 22.99
CA ILE A 107 -5.43 -1.89 21.72
C ILE A 107 -6.90 -1.49 21.88
N SER A 108 -7.27 -0.30 21.37
CA SER A 108 -8.65 0.16 21.37
C SER A 108 -9.56 -0.66 20.47
N GLU A 109 -10.85 -0.70 20.75
CA GLU A 109 -11.83 -1.39 19.90
C GLU A 109 -11.92 -0.75 18.50
N ASP A 110 -11.75 0.57 18.41
CA ASP A 110 -11.74 1.30 17.15
C ASP A 110 -10.58 0.90 16.23
N GLN A 111 -9.41 0.63 16.79
CA GLN A 111 -8.28 0.12 16.03
C GLN A 111 -8.55 -1.28 15.48
N ILE A 112 -9.15 -2.16 16.28
CA ILE A 112 -9.60 -3.49 15.85
C ILE A 112 -10.69 -3.38 14.77
N PHE A 113 -11.67 -2.49 14.95
CA PHE A 113 -12.72 -2.25 13.96
C PHE A 113 -12.14 -1.73 12.64
N SER A 114 -11.21 -0.76 12.70
CA SER A 114 -10.50 -0.23 11.53
C SER A 114 -9.70 -1.32 10.79
N PHE A 115 -9.06 -2.22 11.54
CA PHE A 115 -8.37 -3.38 10.97
C PHE A 115 -9.34 -4.32 10.25
N LYS A 116 -10.46 -4.71 10.89
CA LYS A 116 -11.50 -5.57 10.30
C LYS A 116 -12.12 -4.94 9.06
N THR A 117 -12.36 -3.64 9.07
CA THR A 117 -12.85 -2.88 7.91
C THR A 117 -11.82 -2.87 6.77
N SER A 118 -10.54 -2.76 7.09
CA SER A 118 -9.46 -2.83 6.10
C SER A 118 -9.34 -4.24 5.51
N LEU A 119 -9.53 -5.26 6.32
CA LEU A 119 -9.53 -6.66 5.90
C LEU A 119 -10.69 -6.97 4.93
N SER A 120 -11.90 -6.47 5.22
CA SER A 120 -13.07 -6.69 4.35
C SER A 120 -12.96 -6.05 2.97
N LYS A 121 -12.13 -5.00 2.83
CA LYS A 121 -11.89 -4.29 1.57
C LYS A 121 -10.76 -4.90 0.73
N LYS A 122 -9.95 -5.79 1.29
CA LYS A 122 -8.83 -6.42 0.57
C LYS A 122 -9.28 -7.69 -0.14
N SER A 123 -8.93 -7.80 -1.42
CA SER A 123 -9.17 -8.99 -2.24
C SER A 123 -8.21 -10.14 -1.89
N TYR A 124 -7.04 -9.83 -1.32
CA TYR A 124 -5.97 -10.80 -1.05
C TYR A 124 -5.61 -10.83 0.43
N LYS A 125 -5.81 -11.97 1.06
CA LYS A 125 -5.57 -12.18 2.51
C LYS A 125 -4.10 -12.43 2.87
N TYR A 126 -3.23 -12.69 1.89
CA TYR A 126 -1.80 -12.88 2.10
C TYR A 126 -1.01 -11.57 2.23
N GLU A 127 -1.61 -10.43 1.87
CA GLU A 127 -0.97 -9.14 2.09
C GLU A 127 -1.02 -8.71 3.56
N PRO A 128 0.09 -8.15 4.08
CA PRO A 128 0.10 -7.64 5.43
C PRO A 128 -0.89 -6.47 5.59
N ILE A 129 -1.60 -6.46 6.71
CA ILE A 129 -2.53 -5.38 7.08
C ILE A 129 -2.03 -4.75 8.37
N THR A 130 -1.94 -3.42 8.39
CA THR A 130 -1.52 -2.67 9.56
C THR A 130 -2.63 -2.68 10.62
N LEU A 131 -2.31 -3.17 11.83
CA LEU A 131 -3.18 -3.11 12.99
C LEU A 131 -2.93 -1.83 13.79
N ILE A 132 -1.66 -1.51 14.06
CA ILE A 132 -1.23 -0.29 14.77
C ILE A 132 -0.20 0.42 13.89
N ARG A 133 -0.39 1.71 13.66
CA ARG A 133 0.53 2.51 12.82
C ARG A 133 1.78 2.95 13.54
N GLU A 134 1.67 3.12 14.84
CA GLU A 134 2.74 3.54 15.71
C GLU A 134 2.62 2.81 17.03
N LEU A 135 3.64 2.05 17.37
CA LEU A 135 3.76 1.32 18.62
C LEU A 135 4.50 2.18 19.66
N SER A 136 4.01 2.20 20.88
CA SER A 136 4.76 2.73 21.99
C SER A 136 5.91 1.78 22.39
N LEU A 137 6.91 2.30 23.09
CA LEU A 137 8.02 1.47 23.61
C LEU A 137 7.51 0.33 24.49
N GLU A 138 6.48 0.59 25.30
CA GLU A 138 5.82 -0.43 26.13
C GLU A 138 5.19 -1.53 25.28
N GLN A 139 4.47 -1.15 24.20
CA GLN A 139 3.85 -2.11 23.27
C GLN A 139 4.90 -2.94 22.54
N ILE A 140 6.02 -2.34 22.14
CA ILE A 140 7.15 -3.04 21.50
C ILE A 140 7.73 -4.08 22.47
N ALA A 141 7.95 -3.72 23.74
CA ALA A 141 8.45 -4.63 24.75
C ALA A 141 7.47 -5.79 25.00
N LYS A 142 6.19 -5.51 25.18
CA LYS A 142 5.13 -6.52 25.34
C LYS A 142 5.02 -7.47 24.13
N TYR A 143 5.09 -6.92 22.91
CA TYR A 143 5.12 -7.73 21.69
C TYR A 143 6.34 -8.63 21.68
N SER A 144 7.53 -8.12 21.98
CA SER A 144 8.79 -8.88 21.92
C SER A 144 8.76 -10.09 22.85
N LEU A 145 8.16 -9.96 24.03
CA LEU A 145 7.97 -11.06 24.98
C LEU A 145 6.98 -12.12 24.48
N ASN A 146 6.03 -11.75 23.64
CA ASN A 146 4.96 -12.63 23.16
C ASN A 146 5.10 -13.01 21.67
N LYS A 147 6.16 -12.60 20.99
CA LYS A 147 6.37 -12.78 19.55
C LYS A 147 6.16 -14.22 19.06
N THR A 148 6.61 -15.20 19.84
CA THR A 148 6.48 -16.64 19.52
C THR A 148 5.05 -17.14 19.49
N ARG A 149 4.12 -16.46 20.20
CA ARG A 149 2.69 -16.80 20.23
C ARG A 149 1.98 -16.34 18.93
N TRP A 150 2.53 -15.34 18.24
CA TRP A 150 1.90 -14.70 17.08
C TRP A 150 2.81 -14.72 15.84
N PRO A 151 3.04 -15.89 15.22
CA PRO A 151 3.98 -16.03 14.11
C PRO A 151 3.58 -15.27 12.84
N SER A 152 2.29 -14.90 12.71
CA SER A 152 1.74 -14.12 11.60
C SER A 152 1.76 -12.61 11.83
N VAL A 153 2.25 -12.17 12.99
CA VAL A 153 2.32 -10.77 13.40
C VAL A 153 3.77 -10.33 13.42
N SER A 154 4.05 -9.16 12.88
CA SER A 154 5.41 -8.61 12.86
C SER A 154 5.41 -7.09 13.04
N ILE A 155 6.55 -6.58 13.53
CA ILE A 155 6.82 -5.14 13.57
C ILE A 155 7.59 -4.76 12.32
N GLU A 156 7.13 -3.71 11.65
CA GLU A 156 7.83 -3.08 10.53
C GLU A 156 8.13 -1.62 10.83
N VAL A 157 9.26 -1.15 10.33
CA VAL A 157 9.63 0.27 10.37
C VAL A 157 8.74 1.05 9.39
N ASN A 158 8.28 2.21 9.83
CA ASN A 158 7.44 3.12 9.07
C ASN A 158 7.92 4.55 9.29
N LEU A 159 7.65 5.43 8.32
CA LEU A 159 7.84 6.87 8.49
C LEU A 159 6.47 7.51 8.72
N ILE A 160 6.39 8.33 9.74
CA ILE A 160 5.21 9.12 10.07
C ILE A 160 5.55 10.59 9.87
N ARG A 161 4.61 11.34 9.29
CA ARG A 161 4.71 12.79 9.15
C ARG A 161 4.39 13.44 10.48
N GLU A 162 5.34 14.16 11.05
CA GLU A 162 5.20 14.94 12.26
C GLU A 162 5.18 16.42 11.93
N VAL A 163 4.30 17.16 12.59
CA VAL A 163 4.21 18.62 12.49
C VAL A 163 4.55 19.18 13.86
N LEU A 164 5.72 19.78 13.98
CA LEU A 164 6.16 20.41 15.21
C LEU A 164 5.25 21.60 15.56
N ASP A 165 4.83 21.69 16.82
CA ASP A 165 3.82 22.65 17.25
C ASP A 165 2.52 22.58 16.41
N GLY A 166 2.03 21.36 16.18
CA GLY A 166 0.93 21.03 15.25
C GLY A 166 -0.24 22.00 15.25
N PRO A 167 -0.86 22.33 16.42
CA PRO A 167 -1.97 23.30 16.49
C PRO A 167 -1.63 24.66 15.91
N LEU A 168 -0.39 25.17 16.14
CA LEU A 168 0.08 26.45 15.66
C LEU A 168 0.06 26.56 14.11
N TYR A 169 0.31 25.44 13.44
CA TYR A 169 0.45 25.38 11.99
C TYR A 169 -0.66 24.59 11.30
N SER A 170 -1.68 24.15 12.03
CA SER A 170 -2.72 23.24 11.56
C SER A 170 -3.35 23.62 10.22
N HIS A 171 -3.79 24.87 10.10
CA HIS A 171 -4.47 25.38 8.89
C HIS A 171 -3.49 25.77 7.78
N VAL A 172 -2.23 26.04 8.09
CA VAL A 172 -1.19 26.33 7.10
C VAL A 172 -0.69 25.03 6.47
N ILE A 173 -0.20 24.13 7.30
CA ILE A 173 0.40 22.88 6.85
C ILE A 173 -0.67 21.90 6.38
N GLY A 174 -1.76 21.79 7.12
CA GLY A 174 -2.78 20.77 6.88
C GLY A 174 -2.34 19.39 7.42
N TYR A 175 -2.85 18.33 6.80
CA TYR A 175 -2.61 16.96 7.26
C TYR A 175 -2.57 15.97 6.11
N LEU A 176 -2.02 14.78 6.38
CA LEU A 176 -2.02 13.66 5.46
C LEU A 176 -3.21 12.72 5.75
N GLY A 177 -3.72 12.10 4.72
CA GLY A 177 -4.77 11.09 4.84
C GLY A 177 -4.68 10.03 3.76
N LYS A 178 -5.35 8.90 3.98
CA LYS A 178 -5.36 7.80 3.00
C LYS A 178 -5.85 8.26 1.62
N VAL A 179 -5.21 7.72 0.59
CA VAL A 179 -5.68 7.88 -0.80
C VAL A 179 -7.08 7.29 -0.92
N ASN A 180 -7.94 7.96 -1.66
CA ASN A 180 -9.24 7.42 -2.07
C ASN A 180 -9.28 7.22 -3.59
N ILE A 181 -10.26 6.46 -4.08
CA ILE A 181 -10.42 6.16 -5.51
C ILE A 181 -10.52 7.43 -6.36
N LYS A 182 -11.20 8.47 -5.84
CA LYS A 182 -11.31 9.77 -6.54
C LYS A 182 -9.95 10.46 -6.72
N ASN A 183 -9.05 10.30 -5.75
CA ASN A 183 -7.69 10.83 -5.83
C ASN A 183 -6.88 10.10 -6.91
N ILE A 184 -7.01 8.77 -7.02
CA ILE A 184 -6.34 7.95 -8.03
C ILE A 184 -6.80 8.35 -9.45
N ILE A 185 -8.09 8.53 -9.65
CA ILE A 185 -8.66 8.91 -10.97
C ILE A 185 -8.19 10.31 -11.40
N ARG A 186 -8.07 11.26 -10.47
CA ARG A 186 -7.62 12.63 -10.77
C ARG A 186 -6.14 12.73 -11.06
N ALA A 187 -5.34 11.82 -10.50
CA ALA A 187 -3.89 11.78 -10.67
C ALA A 187 -3.54 10.92 -11.89
N LYS A 188 -3.74 11.45 -13.12
CA LYS A 188 -3.49 10.73 -14.38
C LYS A 188 -2.09 10.14 -14.52
N ASP A 189 -1.10 10.67 -13.79
CA ASP A 189 0.33 10.33 -13.93
C ASP A 189 0.96 9.67 -12.68
N TYR A 190 0.20 9.49 -11.60
CA TYR A 190 0.76 8.98 -10.34
C TYR A 190 0.17 7.63 -9.96
N LYS A 191 1.00 6.58 -9.95
CA LYS A 191 0.65 5.29 -9.38
C LYS A 191 0.59 5.41 -7.85
N TYR A 192 -0.56 5.76 -7.31
CA TYR A 192 -0.79 5.70 -5.88
C TYR A 192 -1.02 4.26 -5.45
N ASN A 193 -0.28 3.81 -4.44
CA ASN A 193 -0.69 2.64 -3.68
C ASN A 193 -1.92 3.01 -2.84
N LEU A 194 -2.93 2.16 -2.76
CA LEU A 194 -4.15 2.35 -1.95
C LEU A 194 -3.86 2.62 -0.46
N ASN A 195 -2.68 2.23 0.03
CA ASN A 195 -2.23 2.48 1.39
C ASN A 195 -1.40 3.77 1.55
N ALA A 196 -1.12 4.49 0.45
CA ALA A 196 -0.33 5.72 0.50
C ALA A 196 -1.09 6.83 1.23
N LEU A 197 -0.33 7.69 1.91
CA LEU A 197 -0.84 8.95 2.47
C LEU A 197 -0.59 10.07 1.47
N ILE A 198 -1.56 10.96 1.34
CA ILE A 198 -1.50 12.16 0.50
C ILE A 198 -1.92 13.38 1.31
N GLY A 199 -1.45 14.56 0.93
CA GLY A 199 -1.93 15.82 1.50
C GLY A 199 -3.44 16.02 1.25
N LYS A 200 -4.20 16.28 2.31
CA LYS A 200 -5.65 16.51 2.25
C LYS A 200 -6.03 17.98 2.36
N ALA A 201 -5.21 18.76 3.03
CA ALA A 201 -5.43 20.19 3.27
C ALA A 201 -4.11 20.94 3.25
N GLY A 202 -4.17 22.27 3.23
CA GLY A 202 -3.05 23.18 3.38
C GLY A 202 -1.91 23.01 2.36
N ILE A 203 -0.73 23.34 2.80
CA ILE A 203 0.54 23.25 2.05
C ILE A 203 0.80 21.79 1.63
N GLU A 204 0.54 20.83 2.51
CA GLU A 204 0.70 19.40 2.23
C GLU A 204 -0.08 18.95 0.99
N LYS A 205 -1.29 19.50 0.79
CA LYS A 205 -2.11 19.22 -0.39
C LYS A 205 -1.65 19.98 -1.62
N PHE A 206 -1.35 21.27 -1.46
CA PHE A 206 -1.02 22.13 -2.61
C PHE A 206 0.31 21.75 -3.25
N TYR A 207 1.31 21.45 -2.42
CA TYR A 207 2.64 21.03 -2.84
C TYR A 207 2.87 19.52 -2.76
N GLU A 208 1.80 18.71 -2.86
CA GLU A 208 1.87 17.24 -2.78
C GLU A 208 2.94 16.66 -3.72
N GLN A 209 3.01 17.13 -4.97
CA GLN A 209 3.96 16.65 -5.98
C GLN A 209 5.41 16.94 -5.59
N THR A 210 5.67 18.16 -5.12
CA THR A 210 7.01 18.60 -4.70
C THR A 210 7.47 17.88 -3.45
N LEU A 211 6.60 17.84 -2.43
CA LEU A 211 6.88 17.24 -1.12
C LEU A 211 6.96 15.72 -1.15
N ARG A 212 6.27 15.05 -2.07
CA ARG A 212 6.27 13.59 -2.15
C ARG A 212 7.40 13.03 -2.99
N GLY A 213 7.86 13.78 -4.01
CA GLY A 213 8.72 13.26 -5.05
C GLY A 213 8.01 12.22 -5.94
N SER A 214 8.74 11.48 -6.71
CA SER A 214 8.19 10.40 -7.52
C SER A 214 8.51 9.02 -6.93
N VAL A 215 7.62 8.07 -7.16
CA VAL A 215 7.81 6.69 -6.72
C VAL A 215 8.69 5.96 -7.73
N GLY A 216 9.80 5.40 -7.26
CA GLY A 216 10.59 4.42 -8.00
C GLY A 216 9.98 3.03 -7.89
N TYR A 217 10.60 2.06 -8.52
CA TYR A 217 10.21 0.65 -8.38
C TYR A 217 11.40 -0.28 -8.55
N LYS A 218 11.29 -1.41 -7.91
CA LYS A 218 12.21 -2.52 -8.04
C LYS A 218 11.44 -3.73 -8.56
N ARG A 219 11.83 -4.25 -9.73
CA ARG A 219 11.26 -5.47 -10.27
C ARG A 219 12.13 -6.65 -9.85
N VAL A 220 11.52 -7.62 -9.21
CA VAL A 220 12.18 -8.83 -8.74
C VAL A 220 11.51 -10.05 -9.33
N GLU A 221 12.30 -11.04 -9.70
CA GLU A 221 11.83 -12.35 -10.05
C GLU A 221 11.67 -13.19 -8.78
N VAL A 222 10.54 -13.86 -8.64
CA VAL A 222 10.25 -14.78 -7.55
C VAL A 222 9.95 -16.17 -8.08
N ASP A 223 10.18 -17.19 -7.26
CA ASP A 223 9.80 -18.56 -7.58
C ASP A 223 8.28 -18.80 -7.36
N VAL A 224 7.86 -20.04 -7.59
CA VAL A 224 6.45 -20.46 -7.42
C VAL A 224 5.93 -20.36 -5.98
N HIS A 225 6.83 -20.22 -5.01
CA HIS A 225 6.51 -20.06 -3.59
C HIS A 225 6.59 -18.58 -3.16
N GLY A 226 6.92 -17.66 -4.08
CA GLY A 226 7.09 -16.25 -3.80
C GLY A 226 8.46 -15.89 -3.19
N ALA A 227 9.44 -16.81 -3.20
CA ALA A 227 10.78 -16.52 -2.71
C ALA A 227 11.60 -15.74 -3.76
N PHE A 228 12.39 -14.78 -3.29
CA PHE A 228 13.25 -13.94 -4.14
C PHE A 228 14.28 -14.80 -4.89
N VAL A 229 14.34 -14.64 -6.21
CA VAL A 229 15.33 -15.29 -7.07
C VAL A 229 16.42 -14.29 -7.47
N ARG A 230 16.03 -13.20 -8.12
CA ARG A 230 16.95 -12.14 -8.55
C ARG A 230 16.25 -10.81 -8.77
N GLU A 231 17.04 -9.74 -8.77
CA GLU A 231 16.61 -8.41 -9.19
C GLU A 231 16.71 -8.30 -10.71
N LEU A 232 15.66 -7.79 -11.35
CA LEU A 232 15.60 -7.59 -12.79
C LEU A 232 16.01 -6.18 -13.17
N ASP A 233 15.31 -5.17 -12.58
CA ASP A 233 15.67 -3.77 -12.74
C ASP A 233 15.22 -2.96 -11.52
N THR A 234 15.83 -1.78 -11.35
CA THR A 234 15.48 -0.82 -10.31
C THR A 234 15.48 0.59 -10.89
N VAL A 235 14.32 1.25 -10.79
CA VAL A 235 14.19 2.67 -11.04
C VAL A 235 14.16 3.39 -9.70
N GLN A 236 15.16 4.22 -9.44
CA GLN A 236 15.25 4.97 -8.20
C GLN A 236 14.13 6.00 -8.11
N PRO A 237 13.58 6.26 -6.90
CA PRO A 237 12.64 7.35 -6.70
C PRO A 237 13.31 8.68 -6.94
N VAL A 238 12.59 9.64 -7.52
CA VAL A 238 13.05 11.04 -7.53
C VAL A 238 12.82 11.60 -6.13
N GLN A 239 13.89 12.14 -5.55
CA GLN A 239 13.82 12.70 -4.21
C GLN A 239 12.79 13.82 -4.13
N ALA A 240 12.06 13.84 -3.03
CA ALA A 240 11.20 14.94 -2.66
C ALA A 240 12.04 16.21 -2.43
N GLN A 241 11.43 17.36 -2.66
CA GLN A 241 12.07 18.65 -2.40
C GLN A 241 11.56 19.22 -1.09
N ASP A 242 12.46 19.82 -0.33
CA ASP A 242 12.11 20.60 0.85
C ASP A 242 11.42 21.90 0.44
N LEU A 243 10.55 22.40 1.30
CA LEU A 243 9.80 23.63 1.09
C LEU A 243 10.10 24.61 2.23
N THR A 244 10.56 25.81 1.90
CA THR A 244 10.72 26.89 2.86
C THR A 244 9.56 27.88 2.71
N LEU A 245 8.85 28.10 3.82
CA LEU A 245 7.75 29.04 3.88
C LEU A 245 8.25 30.44 4.27
N ALA A 246 7.48 31.46 3.92
CA ALA A 246 7.76 32.82 4.38
C ALA A 246 7.24 33.11 5.81
N ILE A 247 6.62 32.11 6.44
CA ILE A 247 6.07 32.21 7.79
C ILE A 247 7.18 32.48 8.81
N ASP A 248 6.98 33.49 9.63
CA ASP A 248 7.82 33.82 10.77
C ASP A 248 7.20 33.18 12.02
N ARG A 249 7.95 32.28 12.65
CA ARG A 249 7.47 31.51 13.82
C ARG A 249 7.07 32.41 14.98
N ARG A 250 7.80 33.51 15.19
CA ARG A 250 7.53 34.44 16.30
C ARG A 250 6.21 35.18 16.08
N LEU A 251 6.00 35.69 14.84
CA LEU A 251 4.74 36.35 14.49
C LEU A 251 3.56 35.37 14.51
N GLN A 252 3.77 34.16 14.01
CA GLN A 252 2.77 33.09 14.04
C GLN A 252 2.34 32.77 15.47
N SER A 253 3.32 32.54 16.38
CA SER A 253 3.05 32.24 17.79
C SER A 253 2.33 33.40 18.50
N LEU A 254 2.81 34.64 18.27
CA LEU A 254 2.19 35.84 18.86
C LEU A 254 0.73 36.00 18.41
N ALA A 255 0.46 35.80 17.11
CA ALA A 255 -0.89 35.87 16.57
C ALA A 255 -1.79 34.76 17.16
N HIS A 256 -1.26 33.54 17.27
CA HIS A 256 -1.99 32.40 17.83
C HIS A 256 -2.35 32.61 19.31
N GLU A 257 -1.38 33.06 20.13
CA GLU A 257 -1.61 33.32 21.54
C GLU A 257 -2.67 34.41 21.80
N ASN A 258 -2.64 35.49 21.01
CA ASN A 258 -3.61 36.60 21.15
C ASN A 258 -5.03 36.21 20.63
N MET A 259 -5.12 35.13 19.88
CA MET A 259 -6.40 34.58 19.39
C MET A 259 -6.98 33.50 20.30
N LYS A 260 -6.25 32.98 21.29
CA LYS A 260 -6.77 31.93 22.19
C LYS A 260 -8.13 32.30 22.79
N GLY A 261 -9.06 31.37 22.74
CA GLY A 261 -10.43 31.56 23.21
C GLY A 261 -11.35 32.38 22.29
N LYS A 262 -10.87 32.77 21.10
CA LYS A 262 -11.64 33.48 20.08
C LYS A 262 -11.80 32.60 18.85
N THR A 263 -12.79 32.92 18.01
CA THR A 263 -12.99 32.28 16.69
C THR A 263 -12.70 33.32 15.60
N GLY A 264 -11.90 32.95 14.62
CA GLY A 264 -11.56 33.86 13.52
C GLY A 264 -10.18 33.58 12.93
N ALA A 265 -9.68 34.49 12.14
CA ALA A 265 -8.37 34.37 11.50
C ALA A 265 -7.55 35.66 11.58
N VAL A 266 -6.23 35.53 11.67
CA VAL A 266 -5.27 36.61 11.58
C VAL A 266 -4.30 36.29 10.44
N ILE A 267 -4.10 37.25 9.53
CA ILE A 267 -3.14 37.17 8.43
C ILE A 267 -2.22 38.39 8.52
N ALA A 268 -0.93 38.16 8.63
CA ALA A 268 0.10 39.18 8.51
C ALA A 268 0.87 38.99 7.19
N MET A 269 0.88 40.02 6.36
CA MET A 269 1.53 39.99 5.06
C MET A 269 2.47 41.18 4.92
N ASP A 270 3.63 40.97 4.35
CA ASP A 270 4.56 42.02 3.97
C ASP A 270 4.00 42.78 2.75
N PRO A 271 3.68 44.07 2.87
CA PRO A 271 3.04 44.83 1.79
C PRO A 271 3.94 45.05 0.58
N LYS A 272 5.27 44.95 0.71
CA LYS A 272 6.20 45.12 -0.38
C LYS A 272 6.39 43.88 -1.22
N THR A 273 6.42 42.71 -0.58
CA THR A 273 6.73 41.44 -1.24
C THR A 273 5.50 40.56 -1.45
N GLY A 274 4.40 40.82 -0.73
CA GLY A 274 3.21 39.98 -0.73
C GLY A 274 3.39 38.68 0.05
N LEU A 275 4.53 38.46 0.72
CA LEU A 275 4.79 37.23 1.48
C LEU A 275 3.98 37.20 2.76
N ILE A 276 3.32 36.07 3.02
CA ILE A 276 2.58 35.85 4.25
C ILE A 276 3.54 35.46 5.37
N LYS A 277 3.63 36.33 6.40
CA LYS A 277 4.49 36.15 7.56
C LYS A 277 3.82 35.44 8.72
N ALA A 278 2.51 35.56 8.85
CA ALA A 278 1.71 34.76 9.77
C ALA A 278 0.32 34.49 9.18
N LEU A 279 -0.20 33.30 9.45
CA LEU A 279 -1.55 32.87 9.08
C LEU A 279 -2.09 31.95 10.16
N VAL A 280 -2.96 32.46 11.01
CA VAL A 280 -3.58 31.77 12.11
C VAL A 280 -5.08 31.71 11.90
N SER A 281 -5.69 30.58 12.18
CA SER A 281 -7.14 30.40 12.19
C SER A 281 -7.53 29.58 13.40
N LEU A 282 -8.59 29.99 14.10
CA LEU A 282 -9.13 29.28 15.27
C LEU A 282 -10.62 28.99 15.06
N PRO A 283 -11.12 27.85 15.53
CA PRO A 283 -10.40 26.82 16.31
C PRO A 283 -9.36 26.09 15.48
N ASP A 284 -8.24 25.76 16.11
CA ASP A 284 -7.18 24.94 15.57
C ASP A 284 -7.45 23.45 15.80
N TYR A 285 -6.58 22.62 15.29
CA TYR A 285 -6.59 21.17 15.53
C TYR A 285 -5.16 20.63 15.49
N ASP A 286 -4.94 19.46 16.04
CA ASP A 286 -3.65 18.78 15.93
C ASP A 286 -3.60 17.93 14.63
N PRO A 287 -2.75 18.28 13.64
CA PRO A 287 -2.59 17.50 12.40
C PRO A 287 -2.13 16.07 12.66
N GLU A 288 -1.46 15.79 13.76
CA GLU A 288 -0.97 14.45 14.07
C GLU A 288 -2.08 13.44 14.30
N ILE A 289 -3.23 13.86 14.79
CA ILE A 289 -4.42 13.00 14.94
C ILE A 289 -4.73 12.31 13.62
N PHE A 290 -4.63 13.03 12.49
CA PHE A 290 -4.87 12.48 11.17
C PHE A 290 -3.66 11.69 10.64
N ASN A 291 -2.44 12.21 10.82
CA ASN A 291 -1.21 11.60 10.33
C ASN A 291 -0.96 10.24 10.99
N ARG A 292 -1.22 10.13 12.29
CA ARG A 292 -1.09 8.91 13.08
C ARG A 292 -2.32 7.99 12.98
N GLY A 293 -3.42 8.49 12.39
CA GLY A 293 -4.66 7.73 12.21
C GLY A 293 -5.48 7.55 13.48
N ARG A 294 -5.32 8.48 14.43
CA ARG A 294 -6.03 8.51 15.72
C ARG A 294 -7.29 9.37 15.64
N GLN A 295 -8.14 9.12 14.64
CA GLN A 295 -9.39 9.86 14.42
C GLN A 295 -10.41 9.66 15.55
N ASP A 296 -10.22 8.66 16.39
CA ASP A 296 -10.93 8.45 17.65
C ASP A 296 -10.85 9.66 18.60
N LEU A 297 -9.75 10.41 18.55
CA LEU A 297 -9.55 11.60 19.38
C LEU A 297 -10.28 12.86 18.89
N LEU A 298 -10.86 12.85 17.69
CA LEU A 298 -11.63 14.01 17.17
C LEU A 298 -13.05 14.11 17.73
N GLN A 299 -13.51 13.12 18.50
CA GLN A 299 -14.85 13.07 19.08
C GLN A 299 -14.88 13.49 20.55
N GLN A 300 -13.76 13.91 21.13
CA GLN A 300 -13.64 14.50 22.46
C GLN A 300 -13.51 16.04 22.35
#